data_bb7530c51074668a5accb9743a623796
#
_entry.id   bb7530c51074668a5accb9743a623796
#
_cell.length_a   1.000
_cell.length_b   1.000
_cell.length_c   1.000
_cell.angle_alpha   90.00
_cell.angle_beta   90.00
_cell.angle_gamma   90.00
#
_symmetry.space_group_name_H-M   'P 1'
#
loop_
_entity.id
_entity.type
_entity.pdbx_description
1 polymer ?
#
loop_
_entity_poly.entity_id
_entity_poly.type
_entity_poly.pdbx_seq_one_letter_code
_entity_poly.pdbx_strand_id
1 'polypeptide(L)'
;KIAGADITMGNSPGASSTIVIRGYNSINAGNDPLIVVDDAPFGGKIDEINPAEIESIDVLKDASSTAIYGSRGANGVVIITTKRARKEAKLSVSYDGYVGVSKSFKNYDMMSGEKYADWKRMANYGKTDKEIFDDIQLKALNSGQFVDWQDLMFSGTGYKTDHNVSINQSNGRNRNMLVLGYNKDQSIIDNMGYERFSARINGDMELAKNLTVGYSSLLA
;
A
#
# COMPACT_ATOMS: atom_id res chain seq x y z
N LYS A 1 3.86 -3.28 16.25
CA LYS A 1 2.49 -3.73 16.62
C LYS A 1 1.90 -2.71 17.57
N ILE A 2 0.80 -2.08 17.19
CA ILE A 2 0.02 -1.19 18.06
C ILE A 2 -1.02 -2.07 18.74
N ALA A 3 -1.04 -2.06 20.07
CA ALA A 3 -2.00 -2.88 20.82
C ALA A 3 -3.44 -2.41 20.56
N GLY A 4 -4.31 -3.34 20.15
CA GLY A 4 -5.72 -3.08 19.84
C GLY A 4 -5.99 -2.46 18.47
N ALA A 5 -5.01 -2.46 17.57
CA ALA A 5 -5.19 -2.18 16.15
C ALA A 5 -4.79 -3.40 15.32
N ASP A 6 -5.64 -3.79 14.39
CA ASP A 6 -5.39 -4.80 13.38
C ASP A 6 -5.10 -4.10 12.05
N ILE A 7 -3.94 -4.41 11.47
CA ILE A 7 -3.49 -3.79 10.23
C ILE A 7 -3.31 -4.91 9.21
N THR A 8 -4.14 -4.90 8.18
CA THR A 8 -4.04 -5.80 7.04
C THR A 8 -3.46 -5.04 5.87
N MET A 9 -2.28 -5.45 5.42
CA MET A 9 -1.64 -4.87 4.23
C MET A 9 -2.29 -5.40 2.97
N GLY A 10 -2.44 -4.54 1.97
CA GLY A 10 -2.86 -4.97 0.63
C GLY A 10 -1.82 -5.91 0.01
N ASN A 11 -2.29 -6.95 -0.67
CA ASN A 11 -1.43 -8.01 -1.24
C ASN A 11 -1.03 -7.75 -2.70
N SER A 12 -1.45 -6.63 -3.27
CA SER A 12 -1.12 -6.26 -4.66
C SER A 12 -0.57 -4.83 -4.72
N PRO A 13 0.20 -4.49 -5.77
CA PRO A 13 0.69 -3.13 -5.97
C PRO A 13 -0.44 -2.10 -5.90
N GLY A 14 -0.25 -1.03 -5.11
CA GLY A 14 -1.25 0.02 -4.91
C GLY A 14 -2.49 -0.38 -4.11
N ALA A 15 -2.58 -1.64 -3.63
CA ALA A 15 -3.68 -2.05 -2.77
C ALA A 15 -3.61 -1.35 -1.41
N SER A 16 -4.74 -0.88 -0.95
CA SER A 16 -4.83 -0.14 0.31
C SER A 16 -4.71 -1.05 1.51
N SER A 17 -3.99 -0.58 2.51
CA SER A 17 -3.97 -1.20 3.84
C SER A 17 -5.25 -0.87 4.59
N THR A 18 -5.80 -1.84 5.30
CA THR A 18 -6.96 -1.66 6.17
C THR A 18 -6.50 -1.60 7.62
N ILE A 19 -6.97 -0.60 8.34
CA ILE A 19 -6.71 -0.46 9.77
C ILE A 19 -8.05 -0.60 10.49
N VAL A 20 -8.14 -1.55 11.41
CA VAL A 20 -9.32 -1.75 12.25
C VAL A 20 -8.91 -1.58 13.71
N ILE A 21 -9.57 -0.67 14.43
CA ILE A 21 -9.33 -0.41 15.85
C ILE A 21 -10.50 -0.99 16.63
N ARG A 22 -10.22 -1.79 17.69
CA ARG A 22 -11.22 -2.48 18.52
C ARG A 22 -12.08 -3.53 17.82
N GLY A 23 -11.67 -4.03 16.66
CA GLY A 23 -12.41 -5.03 15.89
C GLY A 23 -13.53 -4.44 15.02
N TYR A 24 -14.28 -5.32 14.39
CA TYR A 24 -15.38 -4.95 13.49
C TYR A 24 -16.62 -4.62 14.29
N ASN A 25 -17.06 -3.36 14.26
CA ASN A 25 -18.21 -2.86 15.00
C ASN A 25 -19.50 -2.81 14.16
N SER A 26 -19.36 -2.88 12.83
CA SER A 26 -20.50 -2.80 11.91
C SER A 26 -20.36 -3.82 10.79
N ILE A 27 -21.51 -4.41 10.41
CA ILE A 27 -21.61 -5.34 9.27
C ILE A 27 -21.80 -4.56 7.96
N ASN A 28 -22.54 -3.44 8.01
CA ASN A 28 -22.93 -2.68 6.82
C ASN A 28 -22.28 -1.30 6.70
N ALA A 29 -21.72 -0.76 7.77
CA ALA A 29 -20.98 0.51 7.75
C ALA A 29 -19.47 0.26 7.77
N GLY A 30 -18.70 1.21 7.25
CA GLY A 30 -17.23 1.16 7.30
C GLY A 30 -16.71 1.03 8.74
N ASN A 31 -15.64 0.27 8.91
CA ASN A 31 -14.94 0.10 10.19
C ASN A 31 -13.61 0.86 10.22
N ASP A 32 -13.34 1.65 9.18
CA ASP A 32 -12.10 2.42 9.07
C ASP A 32 -12.07 3.53 10.14
N PRO A 33 -10.93 3.74 10.80
CA PRO A 33 -10.75 4.84 11.73
C PRO A 33 -10.68 6.18 10.98
N LEU A 34 -10.99 7.25 11.69
CA LEU A 34 -10.74 8.60 11.18
C LEU A 34 -9.22 8.84 11.13
N ILE A 35 -8.71 9.23 9.97
CA ILE A 35 -7.33 9.66 9.81
C ILE A 35 -7.28 11.19 9.97
N VAL A 36 -6.38 11.66 10.84
CA VAL A 36 -6.12 13.07 11.08
C VAL A 36 -4.65 13.33 10.79
N VAL A 37 -4.35 14.26 9.90
CA VAL A 37 -2.98 14.64 9.52
C VAL A 37 -2.75 16.09 9.89
N ASP A 38 -1.76 16.37 10.74
CA ASP A 38 -1.43 17.71 11.22
C ASP A 38 -2.67 18.48 11.71
N ASP A 39 -3.44 17.85 12.60
CA ASP A 39 -4.68 18.36 13.23
C ASP A 39 -5.88 18.51 12.26
N ALA A 40 -5.75 18.18 10.99
CA ALA A 40 -6.83 18.23 10.01
C ALA A 40 -7.34 16.82 9.63
N PRO A 41 -8.68 16.60 9.54
CA PRO A 41 -9.22 15.35 9.05
C PRO A 41 -8.77 15.09 7.61
N PHE A 42 -8.19 13.92 7.37
CA PHE A 42 -7.71 13.50 6.06
C PHE A 42 -8.75 12.61 5.39
N GLY A 43 -9.13 12.96 4.16
CA GLY A 43 -10.15 12.24 3.40
C GLY A 43 -9.62 11.09 2.54
N GLY A 44 -8.31 10.93 2.46
CA GLY A 44 -7.64 9.87 1.71
C GLY A 44 -7.32 8.66 2.57
N LYS A 45 -6.57 7.72 2.01
CA LYS A 45 -6.13 6.50 2.68
C LYS A 45 -4.74 6.69 3.30
N ILE A 46 -4.44 5.91 4.33
CA ILE A 46 -3.14 6.01 5.02
C ILE A 46 -1.96 5.76 4.07
N ASP A 47 -2.14 4.89 3.09
CA ASP A 47 -1.12 4.54 2.10
C ASP A 47 -0.78 5.69 1.13
N GLU A 48 -1.63 6.74 1.08
CA GLU A 48 -1.37 7.94 0.29
C GLU A 48 -0.35 8.87 0.98
N ILE A 49 -0.12 8.66 2.28
CA ILE A 49 0.86 9.42 3.05
C ILE A 49 2.21 8.73 2.92
N ASN A 50 3.22 9.48 2.49
CA ASN A 50 4.56 8.93 2.35
C ASN A 50 5.16 8.66 3.75
N PRO A 51 5.59 7.43 4.05
CA PRO A 51 6.21 7.12 5.34
C PRO A 51 7.43 8.00 5.68
N ALA A 52 8.17 8.47 4.67
CA ALA A 52 9.31 9.36 4.87
C ALA A 52 8.91 10.74 5.44
N GLU A 53 7.65 11.13 5.29
CA GLU A 53 7.09 12.40 5.80
C GLU A 53 6.60 12.29 7.25
N ILE A 54 6.42 11.08 7.78
CA ILE A 54 5.81 10.86 9.09
C ILE A 54 6.85 11.05 10.19
N GLU A 55 6.50 11.87 11.20
CA GLU A 55 7.24 12.02 12.43
C GLU A 55 6.72 11.07 13.51
N SER A 56 5.41 11.05 13.74
CA SER A 56 4.76 10.15 14.68
C SER A 56 3.38 9.70 14.21
N ILE A 57 2.94 8.55 14.71
CA ILE A 57 1.59 8.02 14.54
C ILE A 57 1.05 7.70 15.94
N ASP A 58 -0.04 8.34 16.29
CA ASP A 58 -0.75 8.11 17.54
C ASP A 58 -2.14 7.54 17.28
N VAL A 59 -2.53 6.50 18.02
CA VAL A 59 -3.83 5.85 17.84
C VAL A 59 -4.70 6.09 19.07
N LEU A 60 -5.76 6.88 18.87
CA LEU A 60 -6.77 7.13 19.90
C LEU A 60 -7.84 6.05 19.80
N LYS A 61 -7.90 5.21 20.82
CA LYS A 61 -8.85 4.09 20.91
C LYS A 61 -9.90 4.30 22.01
N ASP A 62 -9.69 5.22 22.95
CA ASP A 62 -10.60 5.41 24.06
C ASP A 62 -11.68 6.47 23.75
N ALA A 63 -12.92 6.23 24.20
CA ALA A 63 -14.04 7.10 23.91
C ALA A 63 -13.81 8.55 24.38
N SER A 64 -13.11 8.74 25.50
CA SER A 64 -12.75 10.05 26.01
C SER A 64 -11.78 10.81 25.10
N SER A 65 -10.79 10.11 24.52
CA SER A 65 -9.80 10.72 23.63
C SER A 65 -10.36 10.98 22.22
N THR A 66 -11.34 10.19 21.77
CA THR A 66 -11.99 10.37 20.45
C THR A 66 -13.17 11.34 20.49
N ALA A 67 -13.64 11.76 21.66
CA ALA A 67 -14.82 12.62 21.84
C ALA A 67 -14.73 13.95 21.06
N ILE A 68 -13.54 14.54 20.93
CA ILE A 68 -13.31 15.78 20.19
C ILE A 68 -13.60 15.67 18.69
N TYR A 69 -13.60 14.43 18.14
CA TYR A 69 -13.87 14.16 16.73
C TYR A 69 -15.33 13.75 16.48
N GLY A 70 -16.16 13.72 17.54
CA GLY A 70 -17.59 13.39 17.46
C GLY A 70 -17.85 12.00 16.91
N SER A 71 -18.95 11.84 16.16
CA SER A 71 -19.35 10.56 15.55
C SER A 71 -18.32 10.00 14.56
N ARG A 72 -17.52 10.83 13.92
CA ARG A 72 -16.45 10.40 13.01
C ARG A 72 -15.33 9.64 13.71
N GLY A 73 -15.14 9.86 15.02
CA GLY A 73 -14.17 9.14 15.83
C GLY A 73 -14.67 7.82 16.43
N ALA A 74 -15.90 7.38 16.10
CA ALA A 74 -16.51 6.19 16.71
C ALA A 74 -15.69 4.91 16.51
N ASN A 75 -15.05 4.76 15.36
CA ASN A 75 -14.19 3.61 15.03
C ASN A 75 -12.73 3.79 15.46
N GLY A 76 -12.43 4.82 16.27
CA GLY A 76 -11.09 5.23 16.62
C GLY A 76 -10.54 6.33 15.71
N VAL A 77 -9.41 6.91 16.10
CA VAL A 77 -8.74 7.97 15.36
C VAL A 77 -7.26 7.65 15.24
N VAL A 78 -6.71 7.77 14.04
CA VAL A 78 -5.28 7.70 13.78
C VAL A 78 -4.78 9.11 13.52
N ILE A 79 -3.94 9.63 14.43
CA ILE A 79 -3.33 10.94 14.31
C ILE A 79 -1.93 10.74 13.74
N ILE A 80 -1.67 11.41 12.63
CA ILE A 80 -0.38 11.40 11.93
C ILE A 80 0.19 12.80 12.03
N THR A 81 1.34 12.91 12.68
CA THR A 81 2.12 14.15 12.71
C THR A 81 3.19 14.06 11.64
N THR A 82 3.24 15.05 10.75
CA THR A 82 4.26 15.09 9.70
C THR A 82 5.50 15.83 10.17
N LYS A 83 6.65 15.45 9.60
CA LYS A 83 7.92 16.10 9.86
C LYS A 83 7.86 17.57 9.51
N ARG A 84 8.45 18.41 10.36
CA ARG A 84 8.63 19.84 10.13
C ARG A 84 10.10 20.21 10.16
N ALA A 85 10.47 21.27 9.46
CA ALA A 85 11.83 21.78 9.47
C ALA A 85 12.26 22.17 10.89
N ARG A 86 13.47 21.76 11.30
CA ARG A 86 14.06 22.12 12.60
C ARG A 86 14.40 23.62 12.62
N LYS A 87 14.21 24.27 13.78
CA LYS A 87 14.44 25.72 13.95
C LYS A 87 15.86 26.17 13.56
N GLU A 88 16.84 25.31 13.73
CA GLU A 88 18.27 25.64 13.56
C GLU A 88 18.85 25.20 12.20
N ALA A 89 18.06 24.53 11.35
CA ALA A 89 18.53 24.06 10.05
C ALA A 89 18.54 25.20 9.02
N LYS A 90 19.72 25.76 8.71
CA LYS A 90 19.83 26.80 7.68
C LYS A 90 19.29 26.34 6.32
N LEU A 91 19.82 25.27 5.79
CA LEU A 91 19.36 24.55 4.60
C LEU A 91 19.89 23.14 4.69
N SER A 92 19.04 22.15 4.56
CA SER A 92 19.45 20.77 4.46
C SER A 92 18.65 20.04 3.38
N VAL A 93 19.34 19.21 2.63
CA VAL A 93 18.74 18.31 1.64
C VAL A 93 19.08 16.89 2.08
N SER A 94 18.08 16.04 2.17
CA SER A 94 18.24 14.62 2.42
C SER A 94 17.56 13.80 1.33
N TYR A 95 18.16 12.66 1.02
CA TYR A 95 17.64 11.68 0.10
C TYR A 95 17.57 10.34 0.80
N ASP A 96 16.40 9.71 0.72
CA ASP A 96 16.14 8.36 1.18
C ASP A 96 15.61 7.55 0.03
N GLY A 97 16.15 6.35 -0.19
CA GLY A 97 15.68 5.48 -1.25
C GLY A 97 15.99 4.03 -1.00
N TYR A 98 15.14 3.16 -1.52
CA TYR A 98 15.42 1.74 -1.56
C TYR A 98 14.92 1.09 -2.85
N VAL A 99 15.49 -0.07 -3.16
CA VAL A 99 15.07 -0.95 -4.25
C VAL A 99 14.90 -2.34 -3.68
N GLY A 100 13.74 -2.93 -3.93
CA GLY A 100 13.41 -4.30 -3.56
C GLY A 100 13.10 -5.14 -4.80
N VAL A 101 13.42 -6.44 -4.74
CA VAL A 101 13.09 -7.41 -5.79
C VAL A 101 12.27 -8.53 -5.19
N SER A 102 11.20 -8.91 -5.87
CA SER A 102 10.28 -9.96 -5.45
C SER A 102 10.25 -11.07 -6.50
N LYS A 103 10.29 -12.32 -6.05
CA LYS A 103 10.11 -13.51 -6.88
C LYS A 103 9.23 -14.52 -6.17
N SER A 104 8.49 -15.33 -6.92
CA SER A 104 7.87 -16.52 -6.34
C SER A 104 8.95 -17.47 -5.85
N PHE A 105 8.84 -17.93 -4.61
CA PHE A 105 9.82 -18.85 -4.04
C PHE A 105 9.30 -20.31 -4.01
N LYS A 106 8.00 -20.49 -4.19
CA LYS A 106 7.38 -21.82 -4.16
C LYS A 106 6.12 -21.83 -5.03
N ASN A 107 6.10 -22.72 -5.99
CA ASN A 107 4.91 -23.07 -6.75
C ASN A 107 4.24 -24.31 -6.11
N TYR A 108 2.95 -24.46 -6.31
CA TYR A 108 2.23 -25.66 -5.92
C TYR A 108 2.59 -26.79 -6.88
N ASP A 109 2.66 -28.02 -6.37
CA ASP A 109 2.83 -29.21 -7.21
C ASP A 109 1.48 -29.48 -7.90
N MET A 110 1.34 -28.97 -9.12
CA MET A 110 0.14 -29.12 -9.94
C MET A 110 0.25 -30.33 -10.83
N MET A 111 -0.89 -30.88 -11.20
CA MET A 111 -0.97 -31.99 -12.15
C MET A 111 -0.50 -31.54 -13.54
N SER A 112 0.42 -32.26 -14.15
CA SER A 112 0.80 -31.99 -15.56
C SER A 112 -0.37 -32.23 -16.49
N GLY A 113 -0.33 -31.63 -17.69
CA GLY A 113 -1.37 -31.82 -18.71
C GLY A 113 -1.56 -33.29 -19.09
N GLU A 114 -0.49 -34.07 -19.15
CA GLU A 114 -0.54 -35.52 -19.41
C GLU A 114 -1.26 -36.28 -18.28
N LYS A 115 -0.87 -36.06 -17.02
CA LYS A 115 -1.52 -36.67 -15.86
C LYS A 115 -2.98 -36.28 -15.76
N TYR A 116 -3.31 -35.02 -16.08
CA TYR A 116 -4.70 -34.55 -16.12
C TYR A 116 -5.50 -35.29 -17.21
N ALA A 117 -4.92 -35.51 -18.39
CA ALA A 117 -5.58 -36.25 -19.47
C ALA A 117 -5.83 -37.71 -19.05
N ASP A 118 -4.86 -38.35 -18.44
CA ASP A 118 -5.03 -39.75 -17.94
C ASP A 118 -6.08 -39.84 -16.85
N TRP A 119 -6.10 -38.89 -15.93
CA TRP A 119 -7.14 -38.80 -14.89
C TRP A 119 -8.53 -38.62 -15.53
N LYS A 120 -8.64 -37.74 -16.54
CA LYS A 120 -9.90 -37.49 -17.26
C LYS A 120 -10.38 -38.70 -18.03
N ARG A 121 -9.45 -39.50 -18.65
CA ARG A 121 -9.77 -40.79 -19.30
C ARG A 121 -10.27 -41.81 -18.29
N MET A 122 -9.63 -41.93 -17.13
CA MET A 122 -10.09 -42.83 -16.05
C MET A 122 -11.50 -42.45 -15.57
N ALA A 123 -11.77 -41.16 -15.40
CA ALA A 123 -13.09 -40.70 -14.96
C ALA A 123 -14.20 -40.90 -16.02
N ASN A 124 -13.83 -41.07 -17.30
CA ASN A 124 -14.76 -41.29 -18.43
C ASN A 124 -14.50 -42.67 -19.08
N TYR A 125 -14.35 -43.70 -18.28
CA TYR A 125 -14.09 -45.03 -18.77
C TYR A 125 -15.07 -45.47 -19.86
N GLY A 126 -14.55 -46.05 -20.96
CA GLY A 126 -15.35 -46.50 -22.10
C GLY A 126 -15.65 -45.47 -23.18
N LYS A 127 -15.22 -44.20 -22.99
CA LYS A 127 -15.33 -43.16 -24.03
C LYS A 127 -14.02 -42.99 -24.76
N THR A 128 -14.10 -42.51 -26.00
CA THR A 128 -12.93 -42.17 -26.84
C THR A 128 -12.44 -40.78 -26.48
N ASP A 129 -11.17 -40.47 -26.82
CA ASP A 129 -10.58 -39.14 -26.61
C ASP A 129 -11.38 -38.00 -27.27
N LYS A 130 -11.99 -38.26 -28.43
CA LYS A 130 -12.86 -37.29 -29.13
C LYS A 130 -14.17 -36.99 -28.40
N GLU A 131 -14.60 -37.87 -27.55
CA GLU A 131 -15.81 -37.67 -26.73
C GLU A 131 -15.48 -36.99 -25.38
N ILE A 132 -14.20 -37.05 -24.97
CA ILE A 132 -13.74 -36.56 -23.66
C ILE A 132 -13.15 -35.15 -23.77
N PHE A 133 -12.41 -34.90 -24.86
CA PHE A 133 -11.64 -33.67 -25.06
C PHE A 133 -12.17 -32.88 -26.24
N ASP A 134 -12.14 -31.57 -26.14
CA ASP A 134 -12.40 -30.67 -27.26
C ASP A 134 -11.22 -30.61 -28.25
N ASP A 135 -11.42 -29.95 -29.39
CA ASP A 135 -10.44 -29.89 -30.46
C ASP A 135 -9.12 -29.22 -30.02
N ILE A 136 -9.18 -28.23 -29.09
CA ILE A 136 -8.01 -27.55 -28.57
C ILE A 136 -7.23 -28.48 -27.66
N GLN A 137 -7.93 -29.20 -26.78
CA GLN A 137 -7.34 -30.19 -25.88
C GLN A 137 -6.72 -31.37 -26.65
N LEU A 138 -7.41 -31.86 -27.68
CA LEU A 138 -6.87 -32.90 -28.56
C LEU A 138 -5.61 -32.45 -29.29
N LYS A 139 -5.57 -31.21 -29.77
CA LYS A 139 -4.38 -30.63 -30.41
C LYS A 139 -3.21 -30.55 -29.40
N ALA A 140 -3.47 -30.12 -28.17
CA ALA A 140 -2.46 -30.06 -27.10
C ALA A 140 -1.93 -31.46 -26.76
N LEU A 141 -2.80 -32.45 -26.63
CA LEU A 141 -2.43 -33.85 -26.39
C LEU A 141 -1.56 -34.43 -27.52
N ASN A 142 -1.94 -34.18 -28.75
CA ASN A 142 -1.21 -34.71 -29.93
C ASN A 142 0.16 -34.02 -30.14
N SER A 143 0.28 -32.75 -29.77
CA SER A 143 1.53 -32.00 -29.84
C SER A 143 2.44 -32.13 -28.61
N GLY A 144 1.93 -32.66 -27.50
CA GLY A 144 2.63 -32.68 -26.19
C GLY A 144 2.88 -31.29 -25.62
N GLN A 145 2.22 -30.26 -26.15
CA GLN A 145 2.38 -28.89 -25.69
C GLN A 145 1.31 -28.54 -24.66
N PHE A 146 1.71 -28.47 -23.42
CA PHE A 146 0.84 -28.06 -22.31
C PHE A 146 1.31 -26.74 -21.73
N VAL A 147 0.37 -25.93 -21.25
CA VAL A 147 0.67 -24.67 -20.59
C VAL A 147 0.77 -24.91 -19.09
N ASP A 148 1.91 -24.57 -18.51
CA ASP A 148 2.02 -24.42 -17.06
C ASP A 148 1.50 -23.02 -16.68
N TRP A 149 0.29 -23.00 -16.15
CA TRP A 149 -0.36 -21.77 -15.77
C TRP A 149 0.32 -21.08 -14.58
N GLN A 150 0.95 -21.84 -13.68
CA GLN A 150 1.69 -21.24 -12.57
C GLN A 150 2.96 -20.55 -13.07
N ASP A 151 3.69 -21.20 -13.94
CA ASP A 151 4.88 -20.62 -14.55
C ASP A 151 4.52 -19.38 -15.37
N LEU A 152 3.48 -19.47 -16.20
CA LEU A 152 2.99 -18.34 -16.97
C LEU A 152 2.60 -17.14 -16.10
N MET A 153 1.98 -17.39 -14.95
CA MET A 153 1.47 -16.33 -14.06
C MET A 153 2.51 -15.80 -13.07
N PHE A 154 3.44 -16.63 -12.59
CA PHE A 154 4.29 -16.31 -11.44
C PHE A 154 5.79 -16.41 -11.71
N SER A 155 6.20 -16.60 -12.96
CA SER A 155 7.63 -16.61 -13.35
C SER A 155 8.24 -15.22 -13.40
N GLY A 156 7.42 -14.18 -13.37
CA GLY A 156 7.85 -12.79 -13.42
C GLY A 156 8.73 -12.39 -12.23
N THR A 157 9.40 -11.27 -12.39
CA THR A 157 10.17 -10.63 -11.33
C THR A 157 9.50 -9.31 -10.99
N GLY A 158 8.99 -9.21 -9.76
CA GLY A 158 8.48 -7.96 -9.22
C GLY A 158 9.62 -7.08 -8.72
N TYR A 159 9.44 -5.79 -8.76
CA TYR A 159 10.38 -4.83 -8.18
C TYR A 159 9.63 -3.67 -7.54
N LYS A 160 10.20 -3.19 -6.44
CA LYS A 160 9.69 -2.04 -5.73
C LYS A 160 10.81 -1.01 -5.58
N THR A 161 10.53 0.22 -5.96
CA THR A 161 11.46 1.33 -5.75
C THR A 161 10.74 2.46 -5.02
N ASP A 162 11.46 3.12 -4.12
CA ASP A 162 10.97 4.28 -3.39
C ASP A 162 12.10 5.28 -3.29
N HIS A 163 11.83 6.52 -3.68
CA HIS A 163 12.81 7.60 -3.71
C HIS A 163 12.19 8.85 -3.10
N ASN A 164 12.79 9.39 -2.05
CA ASN A 164 12.31 10.55 -1.35
C ASN A 164 13.41 11.60 -1.24
N VAL A 165 13.11 12.82 -1.64
CA VAL A 165 13.97 13.98 -1.46
C VAL A 165 13.30 14.94 -0.52
N SER A 166 13.97 15.28 0.59
CA SER A 166 13.48 16.25 1.56
C SER A 166 14.39 17.48 1.59
N ILE A 167 13.81 18.64 1.42
CA ILE A 167 14.50 19.93 1.47
C ILE A 167 13.93 20.70 2.67
N ASN A 168 14.79 21.00 3.63
CA ASN A 168 14.44 21.74 4.84
C ASN A 168 15.17 23.09 4.83
N GLN A 169 14.45 24.14 5.11
CA GLN A 169 14.98 25.50 5.26
C GLN A 169 14.41 26.16 6.52
N SER A 170 15.26 26.78 7.31
CA SER A 170 14.85 27.59 8.44
C SER A 170 15.75 28.81 8.60
N ASN A 171 15.18 29.95 8.92
CA ASN A 171 15.89 31.17 9.30
C ASN A 171 15.57 31.64 10.72
N GLY A 172 15.09 30.71 11.58
CA GLY A 172 14.67 30.97 12.95
C GLY A 172 13.22 31.45 13.10
N ARG A 173 12.71 32.29 12.20
CA ARG A 173 11.31 32.74 12.16
C ARG A 173 10.45 31.96 11.20
N ASN A 174 11.03 31.59 10.06
CA ASN A 174 10.33 30.83 9.02
C ASN A 174 10.96 29.45 8.91
N ARG A 175 10.12 28.44 8.87
CA ARG A 175 10.50 27.03 8.69
C ARG A 175 9.71 26.49 7.51
N ASN A 176 10.41 25.97 6.53
CA ASN A 176 9.79 25.36 5.35
C ASN A 176 10.40 23.99 5.12
N MET A 177 9.56 23.04 4.76
CA MET A 177 9.96 21.70 4.35
C MET A 177 9.21 21.33 3.08
N LEU A 178 9.97 20.90 2.07
CA LEU A 178 9.44 20.30 0.85
C LEU A 178 9.90 18.84 0.81
N VAL A 179 8.97 17.94 0.60
CA VAL A 179 9.24 16.52 0.37
C VAL A 179 8.70 16.14 -0.99
N LEU A 180 9.55 15.54 -1.82
CA LEU A 180 9.20 14.97 -3.10
C LEU A 180 9.39 13.47 -3.02
N GLY A 181 8.37 12.70 -3.39
CA GLY A 181 8.37 11.25 -3.34
C GLY A 181 8.04 10.64 -4.70
N TYR A 182 8.74 9.58 -5.04
CA TYR A 182 8.44 8.70 -6.15
C TYR A 182 8.42 7.26 -5.67
N ASN A 183 7.32 6.58 -5.89
CA ASN A 183 7.15 5.16 -5.56
C ASN A 183 6.69 4.40 -6.80
N LYS A 184 7.34 3.27 -7.05
CA LYS A 184 6.93 2.31 -8.09
C LYS A 184 6.95 0.91 -7.51
N ASP A 185 5.86 0.19 -7.68
CA ASP A 185 5.68 -1.18 -7.22
C ASP A 185 5.16 -2.03 -8.39
N GLN A 186 5.96 -2.97 -8.85
CA GLN A 186 5.64 -3.88 -9.93
C GLN A 186 5.51 -5.30 -9.37
N SER A 187 4.37 -5.94 -9.63
CA SER A 187 4.12 -7.32 -9.24
C SER A 187 4.98 -8.31 -10.04
N ILE A 188 5.06 -9.53 -9.53
CA ILE A 188 5.54 -10.70 -10.30
C ILE A 188 4.56 -11.10 -11.41
N ILE A 189 3.32 -10.63 -11.36
CA ILE A 189 2.31 -10.84 -12.40
C ILE A 189 2.42 -9.70 -13.40
N ASP A 190 2.51 -10.05 -14.67
CA ASP A 190 2.62 -9.07 -15.75
C ASP A 190 1.44 -8.09 -15.78
N ASN A 191 1.73 -6.85 -16.13
CA ASN A 191 0.77 -5.75 -16.24
C ASN A 191 0.07 -5.38 -14.90
N MET A 192 0.58 -5.83 -13.76
CA MET A 192 0.09 -5.47 -12.44
C MET A 192 1.15 -4.62 -11.75
N GLY A 193 0.99 -3.31 -11.79
CA GLY A 193 1.90 -2.35 -11.19
C GLY A 193 1.19 -1.11 -10.69
N TYR A 194 1.87 -0.37 -9.82
CA TYR A 194 1.44 0.89 -9.27
C TYR A 194 2.59 1.89 -9.29
N GLU A 195 2.29 3.13 -9.64
CA GLU A 195 3.27 4.21 -9.69
C GLU A 195 2.65 5.46 -9.08
N ARG A 196 3.40 6.15 -8.23
CA ARG A 196 2.93 7.37 -7.56
C ARG A 196 4.03 8.39 -7.45
N PHE A 197 3.68 9.62 -7.77
CA PHE A 197 4.44 10.82 -7.43
C PHE A 197 3.73 11.54 -6.30
N SER A 198 4.46 12.05 -5.34
CA SER A 198 3.91 12.86 -4.27
C SER A 198 4.78 14.09 -4.03
N ALA A 199 4.14 15.19 -3.65
CA ALA A 199 4.82 16.41 -3.22
C ALA A 199 4.09 16.95 -2.00
N ARG A 200 4.82 17.18 -0.91
CA ARG A 200 4.30 17.82 0.30
C ARG A 200 5.11 19.06 0.60
N ILE A 201 4.42 20.13 0.91
CA ILE A 201 5.01 21.35 1.43
C ILE A 201 4.40 21.67 2.79
N ASN A 202 5.24 21.79 3.80
CA ASN A 202 4.87 22.20 5.16
C ASN A 202 5.67 23.42 5.54
N GLY A 203 5.08 24.35 6.28
CA GLY A 203 5.83 25.45 6.79
C GLY A 203 5.12 26.18 7.94
N ASP A 204 5.93 26.89 8.71
CA ASP A 204 5.49 27.80 9.76
C ASP A 204 6.17 29.14 9.57
N MET A 205 5.41 30.22 9.66
CA MET A 205 5.89 31.59 9.56
C MET A 205 5.49 32.37 10.81
N GLU A 206 6.45 32.87 11.54
CA GLU A 206 6.24 33.77 12.67
C GLU A 206 6.05 35.21 12.14
N LEU A 207 4.80 35.66 12.08
CA LEU A 207 4.45 37.00 11.63
C LEU A 207 4.69 38.06 12.73
N ALA A 208 4.50 37.68 13.99
CA ALA A 208 4.76 38.50 15.18
C ALA A 208 5.17 37.57 16.34
N LYS A 209 5.70 38.15 17.43
CA LYS A 209 6.16 37.39 18.62
C LYS A 209 5.12 36.36 19.15
N ASN A 210 3.82 36.61 18.94
CA ASN A 210 2.73 35.77 19.44
C ASN A 210 1.82 35.28 18.30
N LEU A 211 2.24 35.41 17.03
CA LEU A 211 1.43 35.00 15.89
C LEU A 211 2.27 34.16 14.94
N THR A 212 1.96 32.88 14.86
CA THR A 212 2.55 31.94 13.91
C THR A 212 1.46 31.43 12.97
N VAL A 213 1.72 31.45 11.67
CA VAL A 213 0.86 30.88 10.64
C VAL A 213 1.52 29.62 10.10
N GLY A 214 0.82 28.50 10.21
CA GLY A 214 1.23 27.23 9.65
C GLY A 214 0.48 26.92 8.36
N TYR A 215 1.13 26.24 7.44
CA TYR A 215 0.52 25.70 6.24
C TYR A 215 1.03 24.29 5.95
N SER A 216 0.16 23.46 5.39
CA SER A 216 0.48 22.10 4.95
C SER A 216 -0.33 21.82 3.68
N SER A 217 0.33 21.30 2.65
CA SER A 217 -0.32 20.89 1.41
C SER A 217 0.30 19.61 0.90
N LEU A 218 -0.54 18.67 0.48
CA LEU A 218 -0.15 17.40 -0.14
C LEU A 218 -0.73 17.34 -1.56
N LEU A 219 0.10 16.96 -2.51
CA LEU A 219 -0.25 16.53 -3.86
C LEU A 219 0.24 15.10 -4.04
N ALA A 220 -0.63 14.19 -4.46
CA ALA A 220 -0.30 12.79 -4.70
C ALA A 220 -1.12 12.23 -5.88
#